data_71817f5d8ed0a3419fe8613efd350d45
#
_entry.id   71817f5d8ed0a3419fe8613efd350d45
#
_cell.length_a   1.000
_cell.length_b   1.000
_cell.length_c   1.000
_cell.angle_alpha   90.00
_cell.angle_beta   90.00
_cell.angle_gamma   90.00
#
_symmetry.space_group_name_H-M   'P 1'
#
loop_
_entity.id
_entity.type
_entity.pdbx_description
1 polymer ?
#
loop_
_entity_poly.entity_id
_entity_poly.type
_entity_poly.pdbx_seq_one_letter_code
_entity_poly.pdbx_strand_id
1 'polypeptide(L)'
;MFRLFERLTWLAGGVLAMAGAGPAMAQETPKHGGTLTYMIPADAPPSLDGHRETTFATVHATAPFYSVLIRINPANPTATNDFACDVCTEMPVPTEGGKTWTFTIRDGVRFQDGTPLTAFDVAASWQELIAPRPGVTSARVTYFAMVESVKAPDVRTVVFRLKFPTSAFLPALADPYAYIYKKEILDRDPRWYETHILGSGPFRFTEYETGQSISGVRNPDYYHKGLPYLDGFHAIFADKQSVRIDAMRADRAAAEFRGIPPAARDQLVKELGDKITTQSSDWNCTNMITPNHSRKPFDDVRVRRALGLAIDQWNGAPALSRIANIKTVGGVVFPGSPLAATKEELQKMSGYWPDIEKSRAEARRLLKEAGQEGLKFELLNRNVDQPYKYVGTWVIDEWTKIGVHATQRVLPTGPWYDALRGGNFDVTVEANCQGLVNPVLDVGKLLPRSVYTENYGFFEDQKLVDLYQAMVFEPDPTKLRVLMRAFETYALDTQVHALVLPWWARIVPARSYMKGWKISPSHYVGQDLATVWLDR
;
A
#
# COMPACT_ATOMS: atom_id res chain seq x y z
N MET A 1 -9.72 84.64 11.44
CA MET A 1 -8.91 85.72 10.80
C MET A 1 -7.96 85.06 9.81
N PHE A 2 -8.16 85.44 8.48
CA PHE A 2 -7.23 85.36 7.32
C PHE A 2 -6.39 84.08 7.08
N ARG A 3 -6.77 83.31 6.05
CA ARG A 3 -6.25 83.19 4.67
C ARG A 3 -4.73 82.97 4.57
N LEU A 4 -4.31 81.84 3.95
CA LEU A 4 -3.72 81.85 2.60
C LEU A 4 -3.67 80.46 1.96
N PHE A 5 -4.04 80.41 0.68
CA PHE A 5 -3.97 79.30 -0.24
C PHE A 5 -2.53 79.21 -0.76
N GLU A 6 -1.98 77.94 -0.84
CA GLU A 6 -0.96 77.65 -1.86
C GLU A 6 -1.24 76.30 -2.48
N ARG A 7 -1.25 76.32 -3.81
CA ARG A 7 -1.47 75.19 -4.69
C ARG A 7 -0.15 74.46 -4.88
N LEU A 8 -0.12 73.14 -4.63
CA LEU A 8 0.93 72.27 -5.14
C LEU A 8 0.34 71.33 -6.19
N THR A 9 0.85 71.46 -7.39
CA THR A 9 0.63 70.62 -8.57
C THR A 9 1.24 69.22 -8.34
N TRP A 10 0.43 68.18 -8.45
CA TRP A 10 0.90 66.78 -8.48
C TRP A 10 1.25 66.36 -9.90
N LEU A 11 2.54 66.10 -10.13
CA LEU A 11 3.02 65.34 -11.28
C LEU A 11 2.72 63.88 -11.05
N ALA A 12 1.82 63.32 -11.86
CA ALA A 12 1.55 61.88 -11.93
C ALA A 12 2.68 61.18 -12.66
N GLY A 13 3.60 60.58 -11.90
CA GLY A 13 4.59 59.63 -12.43
C GLY A 13 3.94 58.27 -12.61
N GLY A 14 3.62 57.88 -13.84
CA GLY A 14 3.14 56.55 -14.16
C GLY A 14 4.27 55.53 -14.00
N VAL A 15 4.18 54.69 -12.94
CA VAL A 15 4.99 53.48 -12.85
C VAL A 15 4.31 52.37 -13.67
N LEU A 16 4.84 52.11 -14.85
CA LEU A 16 4.51 50.89 -15.61
C LEU A 16 4.99 49.67 -14.81
N ALA A 17 4.08 49.00 -14.12
CA ALA A 17 4.33 47.66 -13.58
C ALA A 17 4.41 46.70 -14.77
N MET A 18 5.61 46.34 -15.21
CA MET A 18 5.83 45.18 -16.06
C MET A 18 5.52 43.94 -15.20
N ALA A 19 4.31 43.40 -15.34
CA ALA A 19 3.96 42.08 -14.90
C ALA A 19 4.81 41.06 -15.70
N GLY A 20 5.88 40.58 -15.11
CA GLY A 20 6.65 39.45 -15.63
C GLY A 20 5.75 38.24 -15.73
N ALA A 21 5.24 37.92 -16.89
CA ALA A 21 4.67 36.63 -17.19
C ALA A 21 5.80 35.59 -17.05
N GLY A 22 5.86 34.89 -15.91
CA GLY A 22 6.67 33.70 -15.84
C GLY A 22 6.26 32.72 -16.94
N PRO A 23 7.18 31.92 -17.49
CA PRO A 23 6.85 30.97 -18.51
C PRO A 23 5.74 30.06 -17.98
N ALA A 24 4.53 30.18 -18.53
CA ALA A 24 3.48 29.18 -18.35
C ALA A 24 4.08 27.87 -18.85
N MET A 25 4.34 26.90 -17.97
CA MET A 25 4.69 25.55 -18.40
C MET A 25 3.56 25.10 -19.33
N ALA A 26 3.89 24.93 -20.61
CA ALA A 26 2.94 24.40 -21.58
C ALA A 26 2.48 23.04 -21.06
N GLN A 27 1.19 22.91 -20.81
CA GLN A 27 0.61 21.64 -20.39
C GLN A 27 0.79 20.66 -21.55
N GLU A 28 1.61 19.62 -21.32
CA GLU A 28 1.88 18.59 -22.33
C GLU A 28 0.53 17.97 -22.77
N THR A 29 0.28 17.94 -24.08
CA THR A 29 -0.93 17.31 -24.63
C THR A 29 -0.70 15.81 -24.73
N PRO A 30 -1.54 14.97 -24.08
CA PRO A 30 -1.41 13.53 -24.15
C PRO A 30 -1.52 13.01 -25.59
N LYS A 31 -0.63 12.08 -25.96
CA LYS A 31 -0.65 11.38 -27.25
C LYS A 31 -1.38 10.05 -27.10
N HIS A 32 -2.11 9.67 -28.14
CA HIS A 32 -2.71 8.32 -28.22
C HIS A 32 -1.78 7.38 -28.96
N GLY A 33 -1.76 6.12 -28.51
CA GLY A 33 -1.04 5.03 -29.16
C GLY A 33 0.13 4.47 -28.36
N GLY A 34 0.70 3.41 -28.90
CA GLY A 34 1.84 2.71 -28.34
C GLY A 34 1.51 1.74 -27.20
N THR A 35 2.43 0.81 -26.97
CA THR A 35 2.35 -0.18 -25.87
C THR A 35 3.37 0.13 -24.80
N LEU A 36 2.92 0.25 -23.56
CA LEU A 36 3.79 0.44 -22.39
C LEU A 36 4.35 -0.91 -21.93
N THR A 37 5.66 -1.06 -21.93
CA THR A 37 6.31 -2.18 -21.23
C THR A 37 6.83 -1.71 -19.87
N TYR A 38 6.49 -2.44 -18.79
CA TYR A 38 6.97 -2.14 -17.45
C TYR A 38 7.32 -3.42 -16.67
N MET A 39 8.08 -3.26 -15.56
CA MET A 39 8.54 -4.37 -14.75
C MET A 39 7.74 -4.48 -13.47
N ILE A 40 7.38 -5.72 -13.10
CA ILE A 40 6.82 -6.06 -11.79
C ILE A 40 7.90 -6.81 -11.00
N PRO A 41 8.35 -6.30 -9.82
CA PRO A 41 9.45 -6.89 -9.06
C PRO A 41 9.01 -8.11 -8.24
N ALA A 42 8.47 -9.11 -8.91
CA ALA A 42 8.03 -10.38 -8.35
C ALA A 42 8.22 -11.49 -9.40
N ASP A 43 8.15 -12.73 -8.96
CA ASP A 43 8.13 -13.92 -9.80
C ASP A 43 6.74 -14.17 -10.43
N ALA A 44 5.66 -14.02 -9.64
CA ALA A 44 4.27 -14.11 -10.08
C ALA A 44 3.33 -13.59 -8.97
N PRO A 45 2.06 -13.23 -9.28
CA PRO A 45 1.04 -13.08 -8.26
C PRO A 45 0.63 -14.45 -7.68
N PRO A 46 0.28 -14.54 -6.39
CA PRO A 46 -0.23 -15.78 -5.78
C PRO A 46 -1.57 -16.20 -6.38
N SER A 47 -2.42 -15.24 -6.70
CA SER A 47 -3.64 -15.38 -7.49
C SER A 47 -3.94 -14.05 -8.20
N LEU A 48 -4.90 -14.08 -9.14
CA LEU A 48 -5.34 -12.90 -9.89
C LEU A 48 -6.49 -12.16 -9.18
N ASP A 49 -6.98 -12.69 -8.05
CA ASP A 49 -8.12 -12.16 -7.30
C ASP A 49 -7.72 -11.00 -6.38
N GLY A 50 -8.15 -9.79 -6.69
CA GLY A 50 -7.93 -8.60 -5.86
C GLY A 50 -8.59 -8.68 -4.49
N HIS A 51 -9.74 -9.34 -4.34
CA HIS A 51 -10.42 -9.45 -3.04
C HIS A 51 -9.64 -10.31 -2.04
N ARG A 52 -8.98 -11.34 -2.55
CA ARG A 52 -8.18 -12.28 -1.76
C ARG A 52 -6.80 -11.73 -1.40
N GLU A 53 -6.13 -11.08 -2.37
CA GLU A 53 -4.70 -10.78 -2.27
C GLU A 53 -4.43 -9.39 -1.67
N THR A 54 -3.23 -9.24 -1.08
CA THR A 54 -2.71 -7.99 -0.51
C THR A 54 -1.37 -7.58 -1.12
N THR A 55 -0.92 -8.31 -2.15
CA THR A 55 0.41 -8.12 -2.73
C THR A 55 0.41 -7.23 -3.97
N PHE A 56 1.44 -6.39 -4.08
CA PHE A 56 1.68 -5.59 -5.28
C PHE A 56 1.81 -6.45 -6.55
N ALA A 57 2.26 -7.70 -6.45
CA ALA A 57 2.35 -8.60 -7.60
C ALA A 57 0.99 -8.80 -8.28
N THR A 58 -0.11 -8.86 -7.49
CA THR A 58 -1.47 -8.93 -8.01
C THR A 58 -1.93 -7.58 -8.58
N VAL A 59 -1.90 -6.50 -7.79
CA VAL A 59 -2.48 -5.22 -8.25
C VAL A 59 -1.74 -4.61 -9.44
N HIS A 60 -0.41 -4.70 -9.49
CA HIS A 60 0.36 -4.21 -10.64
C HIS A 60 0.11 -5.03 -11.92
N ALA A 61 -0.32 -6.29 -11.77
CA ALA A 61 -0.68 -7.14 -12.90
C ALA A 61 -2.14 -6.95 -13.33
N THR A 62 -3.07 -6.75 -12.39
CA THR A 62 -4.50 -6.90 -12.66
C THR A 62 -5.29 -5.60 -12.66
N ALA A 63 -4.84 -4.54 -11.96
CA ALA A 63 -5.57 -3.28 -11.87
C ALA A 63 -5.96 -2.67 -13.24
N PRO A 64 -5.16 -2.78 -14.32
CA PRO A 64 -5.55 -2.26 -15.62
C PRO A 64 -6.83 -2.87 -16.22
N PHE A 65 -7.25 -4.04 -15.74
CA PHE A 65 -8.41 -4.75 -16.25
C PHE A 65 -9.71 -4.44 -15.52
N TYR A 66 -9.63 -3.84 -14.32
CA TYR A 66 -10.76 -3.67 -13.42
C TYR A 66 -11.13 -2.22 -13.19
N SER A 67 -12.37 -2.00 -12.80
CA SER A 67 -12.88 -0.76 -12.24
C SER A 67 -13.17 -0.92 -10.76
N VAL A 68 -13.19 0.21 -10.05
CA VAL A 68 -13.60 0.32 -8.65
C VAL A 68 -14.78 1.27 -8.51
N LEU A 69 -15.43 1.35 -7.37
CA LEU A 69 -16.55 2.29 -7.18
C LEU A 69 -16.05 3.73 -7.08
N ILE A 70 -15.10 3.97 -6.18
CA ILE A 70 -14.37 5.22 -6.01
C ILE A 70 -12.87 4.93 -5.92
N ARG A 71 -12.05 5.93 -6.15
CA ARG A 71 -10.58 5.86 -6.06
C ARG A 71 -9.98 7.14 -5.50
N ILE A 72 -8.72 7.13 -5.14
CA ILE A 72 -7.96 8.36 -4.93
C ILE A 72 -7.98 9.16 -6.24
N ASN A 73 -8.19 10.47 -6.12
CA ASN A 73 -8.23 11.37 -7.29
C ASN A 73 -6.91 11.28 -8.08
N PRO A 74 -6.94 10.80 -9.35
CA PRO A 74 -5.72 10.65 -10.14
C PRO A 74 -4.99 11.96 -10.43
N ALA A 75 -5.70 13.10 -10.35
CA ALA A 75 -5.08 14.42 -10.51
C ALA A 75 -4.21 14.79 -9.29
N ASN A 76 -4.52 14.23 -8.11
CA ASN A 76 -3.86 14.52 -6.84
C ASN A 76 -3.56 13.23 -6.03
N PRO A 77 -2.76 12.29 -6.55
CA PRO A 77 -2.58 10.95 -5.95
C PRO A 77 -1.79 10.97 -4.63
N THR A 78 -1.27 12.12 -4.22
CA THR A 78 -0.59 12.31 -2.93
C THR A 78 -1.55 12.69 -1.80
N ALA A 79 -2.75 13.18 -2.11
CA ALA A 79 -3.76 13.51 -1.12
C ALA A 79 -4.54 12.24 -0.72
N THR A 80 -4.41 11.85 0.54
CA THR A 80 -4.96 10.58 1.06
C THR A 80 -6.45 10.62 1.34
N ASN A 81 -7.08 11.80 1.22
CA ASN A 81 -8.50 12.06 1.48
C ASN A 81 -9.23 12.73 0.30
N ASP A 82 -8.58 12.82 -0.85
CA ASP A 82 -9.15 13.34 -2.09
C ASP A 82 -9.64 12.17 -2.95
N PHE A 83 -10.97 11.91 -2.91
CA PHE A 83 -11.59 10.79 -3.60
C PHE A 83 -12.34 11.25 -4.84
N ALA A 84 -12.31 10.43 -5.87
CA ALA A 84 -13.05 10.61 -7.09
C ALA A 84 -13.88 9.37 -7.44
N CYS A 85 -15.03 9.58 -8.05
CA CYS A 85 -15.80 8.50 -8.64
C CYS A 85 -15.03 7.80 -9.77
N ASP A 86 -15.11 6.47 -9.78
CA ASP A 86 -14.73 5.67 -10.95
C ASP A 86 -15.99 5.21 -11.69
N VAL A 87 -16.67 4.16 -11.25
CA VAL A 87 -17.96 3.79 -11.87
C VAL A 87 -19.16 4.54 -11.30
N CYS A 88 -19.04 5.28 -10.21
CA CYS A 88 -20.12 6.17 -9.78
C CYS A 88 -20.18 7.47 -10.60
N THR A 89 -21.29 8.19 -10.58
CA THR A 89 -21.47 9.47 -11.28
C THR A 89 -20.86 10.63 -10.51
N GLU A 90 -21.11 10.67 -9.19
CA GLU A 90 -20.67 11.72 -8.27
C GLU A 90 -20.46 11.16 -6.85
N MET A 91 -19.65 11.83 -6.07
CA MET A 91 -19.43 11.48 -4.66
C MET A 91 -20.69 11.84 -3.87
N PRO A 92 -21.28 10.88 -3.13
CA PRO A 92 -22.53 11.12 -2.42
C PRO A 92 -22.32 11.95 -1.15
N VAL A 93 -23.34 12.74 -0.81
CA VAL A 93 -23.47 13.33 0.52
C VAL A 93 -24.19 12.32 1.42
N PRO A 94 -23.60 11.91 2.55
CA PRO A 94 -24.23 10.92 3.42
C PRO A 94 -25.47 11.47 4.11
N THR A 95 -26.44 10.58 4.33
CA THR A 95 -27.68 10.88 5.04
C THR A 95 -27.76 10.13 6.38
N GLU A 96 -28.85 10.28 7.12
CA GLU A 96 -29.06 9.62 8.43
C GLU A 96 -27.90 9.81 9.42
N GLY A 97 -27.40 11.06 9.52
CA GLY A 97 -26.29 11.38 10.40
C GLY A 97 -24.94 10.74 10.00
N GLY A 98 -24.72 10.51 8.71
CA GLY A 98 -23.47 9.93 8.19
C GLY A 98 -23.50 8.40 8.05
N LYS A 99 -24.64 7.76 8.26
CA LYS A 99 -24.75 6.30 8.22
C LYS A 99 -25.17 5.73 6.87
N THR A 100 -25.84 6.52 6.03
CA THR A 100 -26.34 6.02 4.74
C THR A 100 -25.65 6.74 3.59
N TRP A 101 -25.03 5.96 2.70
CA TRP A 101 -24.28 6.42 1.54
C TRP A 101 -24.90 5.83 0.29
N THR A 102 -25.45 6.68 -0.59
CA THR A 102 -26.15 6.26 -1.82
C THR A 102 -25.34 6.67 -3.04
N PHE A 103 -24.83 5.70 -3.78
CA PHE A 103 -24.09 5.91 -5.02
C PHE A 103 -24.97 5.64 -6.24
N THR A 104 -24.84 6.49 -7.25
CA THR A 104 -25.44 6.27 -8.57
C THR A 104 -24.37 5.74 -9.52
N ILE A 105 -24.63 4.59 -10.14
CA ILE A 105 -23.72 3.97 -11.10
C ILE A 105 -23.90 4.61 -12.48
N ARG A 106 -22.78 4.87 -13.18
CA ARG A 106 -22.75 5.41 -14.54
C ARG A 106 -23.54 4.53 -15.49
N ASP A 107 -24.20 5.18 -16.42
CA ASP A 107 -24.84 4.49 -17.52
C ASP A 107 -23.82 4.05 -18.57
N GLY A 108 -24.08 2.92 -19.24
CA GLY A 108 -23.26 2.44 -20.35
C GLY A 108 -21.92 1.79 -19.95
N VAL A 109 -21.62 1.62 -18.66
CA VAL A 109 -20.45 0.83 -18.22
C VAL A 109 -20.68 -0.64 -18.59
N ARG A 110 -19.64 -1.25 -19.22
CA ARG A 110 -19.70 -2.65 -19.65
C ARG A 110 -18.50 -3.44 -19.16
N PHE A 111 -18.74 -4.69 -18.84
CA PHE A 111 -17.66 -5.67 -18.73
C PHE A 111 -17.03 -5.94 -20.10
N GLN A 112 -15.82 -6.49 -20.10
CA GLN A 112 -15.04 -6.76 -21.33
C GLN A 112 -15.67 -7.84 -22.23
N ASP A 113 -16.65 -8.61 -21.73
CA ASP A 113 -17.48 -9.53 -22.50
C ASP A 113 -18.69 -8.84 -23.18
N GLY A 114 -18.81 -7.52 -23.03
CA GLY A 114 -19.87 -6.70 -23.61
C GLY A 114 -21.14 -6.60 -22.75
N THR A 115 -21.28 -7.36 -21.68
CA THR A 115 -22.43 -7.29 -20.78
C THR A 115 -22.42 -6.00 -19.94
N PRO A 116 -23.57 -5.41 -19.59
CA PRO A 116 -23.62 -4.22 -18.76
C PRO A 116 -23.15 -4.49 -17.34
N LEU A 117 -22.37 -3.55 -16.76
CA LEU A 117 -22.08 -3.48 -15.34
C LEU A 117 -23.20 -2.69 -14.67
N THR A 118 -23.75 -3.24 -13.60
CA THR A 118 -24.91 -2.67 -12.87
C THR A 118 -24.61 -2.52 -11.38
N ALA A 119 -25.50 -1.84 -10.67
CA ALA A 119 -25.44 -1.74 -9.22
C ALA A 119 -25.52 -3.11 -8.52
N PHE A 120 -26.11 -4.13 -9.17
CA PHE A 120 -26.14 -5.50 -8.63
C PHE A 120 -24.73 -6.12 -8.58
N ASP A 121 -23.87 -5.85 -9.58
CA ASP A 121 -22.48 -6.30 -9.61
C ASP A 121 -21.66 -5.62 -8.53
N VAL A 122 -21.85 -4.30 -8.36
CA VAL A 122 -21.22 -3.53 -7.29
C VAL A 122 -21.63 -4.08 -5.93
N ALA A 123 -22.92 -4.26 -5.67
CA ALA A 123 -23.40 -4.79 -4.39
C ALA A 123 -22.88 -6.20 -4.12
N ALA A 124 -22.85 -7.09 -5.12
CA ALA A 124 -22.31 -8.44 -4.99
C ALA A 124 -20.81 -8.45 -4.65
N SER A 125 -20.02 -7.59 -5.29
CA SER A 125 -18.58 -7.46 -5.03
C SER A 125 -18.31 -7.02 -3.58
N TRP A 126 -19.06 -6.03 -3.09
CA TRP A 126 -18.92 -5.60 -1.69
C TRP A 126 -19.47 -6.61 -0.68
N GLN A 127 -20.51 -7.35 -1.01
CA GLN A 127 -21.00 -8.46 -0.16
C GLN A 127 -19.91 -9.52 0.00
N GLU A 128 -19.20 -9.86 -1.10
CA GLU A 128 -18.08 -10.82 -1.06
C GLU A 128 -16.88 -10.28 -0.25
N LEU A 129 -16.57 -8.98 -0.36
CA LEU A 129 -15.51 -8.34 0.42
C LEU A 129 -15.79 -8.32 1.93
N ILE A 130 -17.06 -8.05 2.31
CA ILE A 130 -17.47 -7.84 3.71
C ILE A 130 -17.78 -9.15 4.41
N ALA A 131 -18.44 -10.07 3.72
CA ALA A 131 -18.89 -11.34 4.25
C ALA A 131 -18.72 -12.45 3.20
N PRO A 132 -17.47 -12.88 2.96
CA PRO A 132 -17.16 -13.88 1.94
C PRO A 132 -17.90 -15.19 2.21
N ARG A 133 -18.28 -15.89 1.15
CA ARG A 133 -18.91 -17.22 1.22
C ARG A 133 -17.98 -18.25 1.85
N PRO A 134 -18.49 -19.34 2.42
CA PRO A 134 -17.66 -20.41 2.95
C PRO A 134 -16.63 -20.91 1.92
N GLY A 135 -15.38 -20.98 2.32
CA GLY A 135 -14.27 -21.40 1.46
C GLY A 135 -13.66 -20.30 0.57
N VAL A 136 -14.20 -19.07 0.63
CA VAL A 136 -13.64 -17.88 -0.01
C VAL A 136 -12.93 -17.01 1.02
N THR A 137 -11.80 -16.44 0.64
CA THR A 137 -11.03 -15.53 1.52
C THR A 137 -11.17 -14.09 1.02
N SER A 138 -11.52 -13.17 1.91
CA SER A 138 -11.37 -11.74 1.71
C SER A 138 -10.38 -11.18 2.71
N ALA A 139 -9.35 -10.51 2.20
CA ALA A 139 -8.37 -9.83 3.04
C ALA A 139 -8.88 -8.49 3.62
N ARG A 140 -10.13 -8.08 3.28
CA ARG A 140 -10.69 -6.75 3.60
C ARG A 140 -11.87 -6.78 4.57
N VAL A 141 -12.25 -7.93 5.10
CA VAL A 141 -13.39 -8.05 6.02
C VAL A 141 -13.34 -7.02 7.15
N THR A 142 -12.17 -6.85 7.77
CA THR A 142 -11.98 -5.90 8.87
C THR A 142 -12.10 -4.44 8.46
N TYR A 143 -11.73 -4.11 7.21
CA TYR A 143 -11.82 -2.73 6.70
C TYR A 143 -13.27 -2.26 6.60
N PHE A 144 -14.21 -3.19 6.44
CA PHE A 144 -15.64 -2.92 6.31
C PHE A 144 -16.44 -3.31 7.54
N ALA A 145 -15.82 -3.49 8.70
CA ALA A 145 -16.50 -3.86 9.96
C ALA A 145 -17.61 -2.85 10.36
N MET A 146 -17.50 -1.58 9.93
CA MET A 146 -18.50 -0.54 10.12
C MET A 146 -19.75 -0.74 9.23
N VAL A 147 -19.69 -1.53 8.15
CA VAL A 147 -20.82 -1.70 7.22
C VAL A 147 -21.83 -2.67 7.81
N GLU A 148 -23.09 -2.24 7.87
CA GLU A 148 -24.23 -3.06 8.26
C GLU A 148 -24.79 -3.83 7.06
N SER A 149 -24.94 -3.15 5.92
CA SER A 149 -25.43 -3.77 4.70
C SER A 149 -25.03 -3.00 3.44
N VAL A 150 -24.97 -3.74 2.32
CA VAL A 150 -24.86 -3.20 0.96
C VAL A 150 -26.00 -3.74 0.13
N LYS A 151 -26.79 -2.86 -0.51
CA LYS A 151 -27.96 -3.23 -1.32
C LYS A 151 -27.98 -2.48 -2.63
N ALA A 152 -28.51 -3.10 -3.67
CA ALA A 152 -28.86 -2.47 -4.94
C ALA A 152 -30.39 -2.55 -5.10
N PRO A 153 -31.14 -1.46 -4.85
CA PRO A 153 -32.60 -1.45 -5.03
C PRO A 153 -33.01 -1.47 -6.50
N ASP A 154 -32.12 -1.02 -7.39
CA ASP A 154 -32.33 -1.01 -8.84
C ASP A 154 -30.97 -1.15 -9.57
N VAL A 155 -30.96 -1.12 -10.90
CA VAL A 155 -29.78 -1.34 -11.75
C VAL A 155 -28.72 -0.25 -11.65
N ARG A 156 -29.03 0.90 -11.04
CA ARG A 156 -28.13 2.07 -10.97
C ARG A 156 -27.81 2.54 -9.56
N THR A 157 -28.54 2.09 -8.56
CA THR A 157 -28.43 2.60 -7.19
C THR A 157 -27.77 1.56 -6.29
N VAL A 158 -26.69 1.96 -5.60
CA VAL A 158 -26.05 1.17 -4.54
C VAL A 158 -26.14 1.93 -3.23
N VAL A 159 -26.65 1.29 -2.19
CA VAL A 159 -26.82 1.87 -0.86
C VAL A 159 -25.97 1.10 0.14
N PHE A 160 -25.02 1.80 0.75
CA PHE A 160 -24.29 1.32 1.92
C PHE A 160 -24.93 1.89 3.19
N ARG A 161 -25.24 1.00 4.13
CA ARG A 161 -25.68 1.37 5.47
C ARG A 161 -24.59 1.03 6.47
N LEU A 162 -24.21 2.00 7.28
CA LEU A 162 -23.21 1.85 8.33
C LEU A 162 -23.86 1.67 9.70
N LYS A 163 -23.27 0.87 10.56
CA LYS A 163 -23.65 0.70 11.97
C LYS A 163 -23.49 2.02 12.74
N PHE A 164 -22.48 2.80 12.38
CA PHE A 164 -22.13 4.10 12.98
C PHE A 164 -21.43 4.98 11.94
N PRO A 165 -21.50 6.33 12.06
CA PRO A 165 -20.77 7.23 11.18
C PRO A 165 -19.26 7.15 11.48
N THR A 166 -18.45 7.11 10.43
CA THR A 166 -16.98 7.06 10.57
C THR A 166 -16.27 7.69 9.37
N SER A 167 -15.14 8.33 9.60
CA SER A 167 -14.25 8.85 8.56
C SER A 167 -13.46 7.75 7.84
N ALA A 168 -13.44 6.53 8.36
CA ALA A 168 -12.73 5.40 7.76
C ALA A 168 -13.45 4.78 6.56
N PHE A 169 -14.74 5.10 6.33
CA PHE A 169 -15.55 4.45 5.29
C PHE A 169 -15.06 4.76 3.87
N LEU A 170 -14.89 6.03 3.50
CA LEU A 170 -14.43 6.40 2.16
C LEU A 170 -13.00 5.91 1.86
N PRO A 171 -12.03 6.02 2.79
CA PRO A 171 -10.73 5.36 2.61
C PRO A 171 -10.84 3.85 2.38
N ALA A 172 -11.66 3.13 3.15
CA ALA A 172 -11.85 1.70 2.94
C ALA A 172 -12.48 1.41 1.56
N LEU A 173 -13.48 2.21 1.16
CA LEU A 173 -14.19 2.06 -0.10
C LEU A 173 -13.30 2.31 -1.33
N ALA A 174 -12.30 3.18 -1.21
CA ALA A 174 -11.33 3.52 -2.26
C ALA A 174 -10.14 2.55 -2.32
N ASP A 175 -10.20 1.41 -1.64
CA ASP A 175 -9.15 0.39 -1.68
C ASP A 175 -8.90 -0.03 -3.15
N PRO A 176 -7.65 0.06 -3.66
CA PRO A 176 -7.33 -0.25 -5.06
C PRO A 176 -7.54 -1.72 -5.46
N TYR A 177 -7.79 -2.60 -4.50
CA TYR A 177 -8.17 -4.00 -4.73
C TYR A 177 -9.68 -4.26 -4.71
N ALA A 178 -10.50 -3.26 -4.38
CA ALA A 178 -11.96 -3.39 -4.33
C ALA A 178 -12.57 -3.43 -5.74
N TYR A 179 -12.11 -4.37 -6.54
CA TYR A 179 -12.54 -4.59 -7.92
C TYR A 179 -14.02 -4.92 -7.99
N ILE A 180 -14.69 -4.40 -9.01
CA ILE A 180 -16.07 -4.78 -9.29
C ILE A 180 -16.05 -6.03 -10.16
N TYR A 181 -16.53 -7.11 -9.60
CA TYR A 181 -16.68 -8.41 -10.24
C TYR A 181 -18.09 -8.61 -10.76
N LYS A 182 -18.23 -9.40 -11.82
CA LYS A 182 -19.52 -9.74 -12.40
C LYS A 182 -20.30 -10.67 -11.47
N LYS A 183 -21.47 -10.24 -11.01
CA LYS A 183 -22.32 -11.00 -10.07
C LYS A 183 -22.61 -12.41 -10.55
N GLU A 184 -22.95 -12.59 -11.82
CA GLU A 184 -23.25 -13.89 -12.43
C GLU A 184 -22.09 -14.88 -12.26
N ILE A 185 -20.83 -14.40 -12.39
CA ILE A 185 -19.63 -15.22 -12.19
C ILE A 185 -19.46 -15.55 -10.72
N LEU A 186 -19.56 -14.56 -9.83
CA LEU A 186 -19.49 -14.78 -8.38
C LEU A 186 -20.52 -15.81 -7.90
N ASP A 187 -21.74 -15.74 -8.42
CA ASP A 187 -22.81 -16.66 -8.03
C ASP A 187 -22.57 -18.09 -8.51
N ARG A 188 -21.93 -18.26 -9.66
CA ARG A 188 -21.61 -19.57 -10.23
C ARG A 188 -20.38 -20.20 -9.61
N ASP A 189 -19.30 -19.41 -9.48
CA ASP A 189 -18.01 -19.81 -8.93
C ASP A 189 -17.31 -18.62 -8.27
N PRO A 190 -17.42 -18.47 -6.94
CA PRO A 190 -16.85 -17.34 -6.23
C PRO A 190 -15.32 -17.32 -6.21
N ARG A 191 -14.65 -18.41 -6.66
CA ARG A 191 -13.19 -18.49 -6.76
C ARG A 191 -12.68 -18.32 -8.19
N TRP A 192 -13.56 -18.07 -9.15
CA TRP A 192 -13.22 -17.96 -10.57
C TRP A 192 -12.13 -16.91 -10.83
N TYR A 193 -12.17 -15.79 -10.14
CA TYR A 193 -11.22 -14.69 -10.28
C TYR A 193 -9.81 -15.02 -9.74
N GLU A 194 -9.63 -16.10 -9.02
CA GLU A 194 -8.28 -16.53 -8.60
C GLU A 194 -7.39 -16.87 -9.81
N THR A 195 -7.96 -17.31 -10.92
CA THR A 195 -7.23 -17.76 -12.11
C THR A 195 -7.69 -17.11 -13.42
N HIS A 196 -8.74 -16.31 -13.41
CA HIS A 196 -9.32 -15.68 -14.59
C HIS A 196 -9.46 -14.17 -14.42
N ILE A 197 -9.52 -13.46 -15.54
CA ILE A 197 -9.70 -12.01 -15.58
C ILE A 197 -10.91 -11.67 -16.44
N LEU A 198 -11.87 -10.94 -15.87
CA LEU A 198 -12.96 -10.27 -16.55
C LEU A 198 -13.37 -9.04 -15.74
N GLY A 199 -13.08 -7.86 -16.25
CA GLY A 199 -13.40 -6.59 -15.61
C GLY A 199 -14.03 -5.60 -16.56
N SER A 200 -14.07 -4.34 -16.15
CA SER A 200 -14.62 -3.19 -16.89
C SER A 200 -13.60 -2.06 -17.03
N GLY A 201 -12.33 -2.35 -16.75
CA GLY A 201 -11.23 -1.39 -16.74
C GLY A 201 -10.79 -0.90 -18.12
N PRO A 202 -9.76 -0.02 -18.13
CA PRO A 202 -9.25 0.62 -19.36
C PRO A 202 -8.62 -0.34 -20.36
N PHE A 203 -8.18 -1.53 -19.93
CA PHE A 203 -7.59 -2.53 -20.83
C PHE A 203 -8.33 -3.85 -20.76
N ARG A 204 -8.38 -4.55 -21.90
CA ARG A 204 -8.89 -5.93 -22.03
C ARG A 204 -7.74 -6.90 -21.89
N PHE A 205 -7.93 -7.94 -21.12
CA PHE A 205 -6.98 -9.03 -20.94
C PHE A 205 -6.73 -9.77 -22.27
N THR A 206 -5.46 -10.06 -22.57
CA THR A 206 -5.08 -10.83 -23.76
C THR A 206 -4.29 -12.07 -23.42
N GLU A 207 -3.34 -12.00 -22.51
CA GLU A 207 -2.42 -13.11 -22.23
C GLU A 207 -1.83 -13.03 -20.81
N TYR A 208 -1.63 -14.19 -20.20
CA TYR A 208 -0.86 -14.34 -18.97
C TYR A 208 0.04 -15.58 -19.06
N GLU A 209 1.33 -15.35 -19.09
CA GLU A 209 2.36 -16.38 -18.97
C GLU A 209 2.91 -16.37 -17.55
N THR A 210 2.53 -17.38 -16.76
CA THR A 210 2.89 -17.47 -15.33
C THR A 210 4.39 -17.32 -15.12
N GLY A 211 4.79 -16.38 -14.29
CA GLY A 211 6.20 -16.11 -13.98
C GLY A 211 6.96 -15.36 -15.07
N GLN A 212 6.33 -15.00 -16.17
CA GLN A 212 6.95 -14.26 -17.27
C GLN A 212 6.29 -12.91 -17.49
N SER A 213 5.02 -12.87 -17.91
CA SER A 213 4.36 -11.63 -18.29
C SER A 213 2.85 -11.69 -18.23
N ILE A 214 2.24 -10.49 -18.22
CA ILE A 214 0.81 -10.29 -18.41
C ILE A 214 0.59 -9.11 -19.36
N SER A 215 -0.37 -9.23 -20.27
CA SER A 215 -0.61 -8.26 -21.33
C SER A 215 -2.08 -7.89 -21.45
N GLY A 216 -2.33 -6.65 -21.89
CA GLY A 216 -3.65 -6.16 -22.21
C GLY A 216 -3.63 -5.15 -23.35
N VAL A 217 -4.74 -5.10 -24.10
CA VAL A 217 -4.98 -4.13 -25.15
C VAL A 217 -6.04 -3.12 -24.73
N ARG A 218 -6.05 -1.93 -25.34
CA ARG A 218 -7.05 -0.89 -25.09
C ARG A 218 -8.46 -1.46 -25.10
N ASN A 219 -9.26 -1.09 -24.09
CA ASN A 219 -10.68 -1.34 -24.09
C ASN A 219 -11.39 -0.21 -24.87
N PRO A 220 -11.91 -0.46 -26.07
CA PRO A 220 -12.58 0.58 -26.87
C PRO A 220 -13.90 1.07 -26.25
N ASP A 221 -14.50 0.27 -25.38
CA ASP A 221 -15.77 0.55 -24.69
C ASP A 221 -15.54 1.12 -23.29
N TYR A 222 -14.33 1.59 -22.97
CA TYR A 222 -14.05 2.18 -21.66
C TYR A 222 -14.87 3.46 -21.45
N TYR A 223 -15.58 3.53 -20.34
CA TYR A 223 -16.57 4.57 -20.07
C TYR A 223 -15.99 5.97 -19.80
N HIS A 224 -14.71 6.11 -19.47
CA HIS A 224 -14.03 7.40 -19.43
C HIS A 224 -13.58 7.80 -20.83
N LYS A 225 -14.31 8.75 -21.45
CA LYS A 225 -14.07 9.19 -22.82
C LYS A 225 -12.63 9.69 -23.03
N GLY A 226 -12.01 9.26 -24.13
CA GLY A 226 -10.65 9.62 -24.50
C GLY A 226 -9.58 8.82 -23.76
N LEU A 227 -9.94 7.91 -22.88
CA LEU A 227 -9.03 7.02 -22.16
C LEU A 227 -9.26 5.54 -22.56
N PRO A 228 -8.25 4.69 -22.39
CA PRO A 228 -6.86 5.00 -22.06
C PRO A 228 -6.13 5.63 -23.27
N TYR A 229 -5.02 6.31 -23.03
CA TYR A 229 -4.19 6.86 -24.13
C TYR A 229 -3.40 5.78 -24.86
N LEU A 230 -2.89 4.77 -24.15
CA LEU A 230 -2.12 3.66 -24.71
C LEU A 230 -2.99 2.72 -25.56
N ASP A 231 -2.37 2.06 -26.55
CA ASP A 231 -3.00 0.94 -27.27
C ASP A 231 -2.97 -0.36 -26.46
N GLY A 232 -2.02 -0.49 -25.52
CA GLY A 232 -1.91 -1.65 -24.66
C GLY A 232 -0.76 -1.54 -23.68
N PHE A 233 -0.58 -2.60 -22.90
CA PHE A 233 0.57 -2.74 -22.02
C PHE A 233 1.09 -4.17 -22.03
N HIS A 234 2.37 -4.31 -21.65
CA HIS A 234 3.06 -5.58 -21.42
C HIS A 234 3.85 -5.47 -20.11
N ALA A 235 3.42 -6.18 -19.07
CA ALA A 235 4.07 -6.21 -17.77
C ALA A 235 4.92 -7.48 -17.64
N ILE A 236 6.20 -7.32 -17.31
CA ILE A 236 7.17 -8.40 -17.20
C ILE A 236 7.48 -8.64 -15.72
N PHE A 237 7.37 -9.88 -15.28
CA PHE A 237 7.77 -10.26 -13.92
C PHE A 237 9.29 -10.45 -13.84
N ALA A 238 9.94 -9.85 -12.86
CA ALA A 238 11.36 -10.03 -12.59
C ALA A 238 11.68 -9.77 -11.12
N ASP A 239 11.94 -10.82 -10.37
CA ASP A 239 12.29 -10.78 -8.95
C ASP A 239 13.64 -10.09 -8.67
N LYS A 240 14.62 -10.27 -9.58
CA LYS A 240 15.98 -9.73 -9.44
C LYS A 240 16.06 -8.26 -9.84
N GLN A 241 16.57 -7.43 -8.93
CA GLN A 241 16.76 -6.00 -9.18
C GLN A 241 17.66 -5.71 -10.39
N SER A 242 18.77 -6.46 -10.55
CA SER A 242 19.69 -6.27 -11.68
C SER A 242 18.98 -6.43 -13.04
N VAL A 243 18.12 -7.44 -13.18
CA VAL A 243 17.34 -7.68 -14.42
C VAL A 243 16.44 -6.48 -14.74
N ARG A 244 15.77 -5.90 -13.73
CA ARG A 244 14.90 -4.73 -13.92
C ARG A 244 15.70 -3.49 -14.31
N ILE A 245 16.82 -3.24 -13.63
CA ILE A 245 17.71 -2.10 -13.95
C ILE A 245 18.27 -2.24 -15.36
N ASP A 246 18.72 -3.44 -15.75
CA ASP A 246 19.23 -3.71 -17.10
C ASP A 246 18.16 -3.57 -18.19
N ALA A 247 16.91 -3.98 -17.90
CA ALA A 247 15.80 -3.77 -18.82
C ALA A 247 15.51 -2.28 -19.08
N MET A 248 15.53 -1.47 -18.01
CA MET A 248 15.36 -0.02 -18.12
C MET A 248 16.54 0.64 -18.82
N ARG A 249 17.78 0.22 -18.52
CA ARG A 249 19.00 0.71 -19.19
C ARG A 249 18.96 0.45 -20.70
N ALA A 250 18.51 -0.72 -21.10
CA ALA A 250 18.43 -1.15 -22.49
C ALA A 250 17.15 -0.70 -23.22
N ASP A 251 16.30 0.14 -22.59
CA ASP A 251 14.99 0.59 -23.12
C ASP A 251 14.02 -0.57 -23.45
N ARG A 252 14.17 -1.71 -22.77
CA ARG A 252 13.23 -2.85 -22.87
C ARG A 252 12.03 -2.71 -21.95
N ALA A 253 12.11 -1.83 -20.94
CA ALA A 253 10.99 -1.46 -20.09
C ALA A 253 11.05 0.05 -19.80
N ALA A 254 9.88 0.68 -19.78
CA ALA A 254 9.74 2.11 -19.55
C ALA A 254 9.72 2.48 -18.06
N ALA A 255 9.25 1.59 -17.19
CA ALA A 255 9.11 1.88 -15.76
C ALA A 255 9.21 0.64 -14.88
N GLU A 256 9.45 0.87 -13.59
CA GLU A 256 9.23 -0.06 -12.49
C GLU A 256 8.47 0.69 -11.40
N PHE A 257 7.16 0.45 -11.33
CA PHE A 257 6.25 1.27 -10.52
C PHE A 257 6.33 1.04 -9.01
N ARG A 258 6.98 0.00 -8.54
CA ARG A 258 7.07 -0.24 -7.11
C ARG A 258 8.14 0.64 -6.45
N GLY A 259 9.38 0.61 -6.94
CA GLY A 259 10.45 1.46 -6.47
C GLY A 259 11.82 0.78 -6.41
N ILE A 260 12.86 1.58 -6.60
CA ILE A 260 14.27 1.16 -6.55
C ILE A 260 15.02 1.90 -5.42
N PRO A 261 16.12 1.34 -4.90
CA PRO A 261 16.92 2.00 -3.87
C PRO A 261 17.73 3.18 -4.43
N PRO A 262 18.20 4.10 -3.57
CA PRO A 262 18.99 5.26 -3.98
C PRO A 262 20.19 4.94 -4.85
N ALA A 263 20.96 3.90 -4.52
CA ALA A 263 22.15 3.52 -5.29
C ALA A 263 21.79 3.13 -6.75
N ALA A 264 20.68 2.41 -6.96
CA ALA A 264 20.23 2.05 -8.30
C ALA A 264 19.70 3.27 -9.08
N ARG A 265 18.99 4.19 -8.40
CA ARG A 265 18.57 5.47 -8.97
C ARG A 265 19.77 6.27 -9.45
N ASP A 266 20.78 6.45 -8.60
CA ASP A 266 21.97 7.26 -8.90
C ASP A 266 22.75 6.70 -10.10
N GLN A 267 22.84 5.37 -10.18
CA GLN A 267 23.45 4.69 -11.32
C GLN A 267 22.67 4.92 -12.61
N LEU A 268 21.33 4.73 -12.62
CA LEU A 268 20.50 4.95 -13.80
C LEU A 268 20.54 6.41 -14.27
N VAL A 269 20.48 7.37 -13.35
CA VAL A 269 20.55 8.80 -13.68
C VAL A 269 21.93 9.15 -14.27
N LYS A 270 23.02 8.62 -13.70
CA LYS A 270 24.37 8.82 -14.23
C LYS A 270 24.53 8.27 -15.65
N GLU A 271 23.94 7.10 -15.94
CA GLU A 271 24.11 6.42 -17.23
C GLU A 271 23.16 6.92 -18.32
N LEU A 272 21.93 7.29 -17.97
CA LEU A 272 20.88 7.62 -18.92
C LEU A 272 20.62 9.12 -19.05
N GLY A 273 21.06 9.95 -18.09
CA GLY A 273 20.88 11.40 -18.13
C GLY A 273 19.41 11.80 -18.28
N ASP A 274 19.12 12.59 -19.31
CA ASP A 274 17.79 13.10 -19.65
C ASP A 274 16.80 12.04 -20.18
N LYS A 275 17.29 10.84 -20.48
CA LYS A 275 16.45 9.72 -20.96
C LYS A 275 15.69 9.02 -19.83
N ILE A 276 15.94 9.40 -18.57
CA ILE A 276 15.25 8.85 -17.41
C ILE A 276 14.78 9.95 -16.47
N THR A 277 13.61 9.78 -15.90
CA THR A 277 13.08 10.62 -14.83
C THR A 277 12.90 9.79 -13.57
N THR A 278 12.91 10.43 -12.41
CA THR A 278 12.61 9.78 -11.13
C THR A 278 11.62 10.60 -10.34
N GLN A 279 10.64 9.93 -9.76
CA GLN A 279 9.74 10.53 -8.77
C GLN A 279 10.00 9.89 -7.43
N SER A 280 9.88 10.65 -6.34
CA SER A 280 10.13 10.16 -4.98
C SER A 280 9.00 10.54 -4.04
N SER A 281 8.68 9.65 -3.11
CA SER A 281 7.75 9.91 -2.00
C SER A 281 8.18 9.12 -0.77
N ASP A 282 7.65 9.47 0.40
CA ASP A 282 7.56 8.51 1.48
C ASP A 282 6.66 7.35 1.03
N TRP A 283 6.80 6.19 1.67
CA TRP A 283 6.09 4.99 1.28
C TRP A 283 5.25 4.45 2.43
N ASN A 284 3.96 4.27 2.21
CA ASN A 284 3.06 3.67 3.22
C ASN A 284 3.30 2.16 3.36
N CYS A 285 4.53 1.81 3.66
CA CYS A 285 5.01 0.45 3.87
C CYS A 285 6.09 0.40 4.94
N THR A 286 6.05 -0.62 5.77
CA THR A 286 7.16 -0.99 6.65
C THR A 286 7.41 -2.50 6.59
N ASN A 287 8.63 -2.95 6.88
CA ASN A 287 8.84 -4.35 7.20
C ASN A 287 8.48 -4.61 8.67
N MET A 288 8.00 -5.82 8.88
CA MET A 288 7.80 -6.39 10.21
C MET A 288 8.53 -7.72 10.32
N ILE A 289 9.14 -7.94 11.47
CA ILE A 289 9.57 -9.27 11.87
C ILE A 289 8.46 -9.84 12.73
N THR A 290 7.87 -10.93 12.27
CA THR A 290 6.71 -11.55 12.92
C THR A 290 7.08 -12.94 13.41
N PRO A 291 7.29 -13.11 14.73
CA PRO A 291 7.44 -14.42 15.35
C PRO A 291 6.11 -15.19 15.33
N ASN A 292 6.16 -16.48 15.09
CA ASN A 292 5.01 -17.37 15.18
C ASN A 292 4.77 -17.79 16.64
N HIS A 293 3.77 -17.19 17.30
CA HIS A 293 3.50 -17.43 18.72
C HIS A 293 2.97 -18.85 19.01
N SER A 294 2.55 -19.59 17.99
CA SER A 294 2.17 -20.99 18.18
C SER A 294 3.36 -21.94 18.26
N ARG A 295 4.59 -21.42 18.07
CA ARG A 295 5.83 -22.20 18.08
C ARG A 295 6.75 -21.77 19.22
N LYS A 296 7.28 -22.75 19.95
CA LYS A 296 8.32 -22.50 20.96
C LYS A 296 9.67 -22.21 20.28
N PRO A 297 10.46 -21.28 20.86
CA PRO A 297 10.21 -20.51 22.09
C PRO A 297 9.53 -19.14 21.85
N PHE A 298 8.91 -18.91 20.69
CA PHE A 298 8.35 -17.61 20.30
C PHE A 298 7.00 -17.31 20.98
N ASP A 299 6.40 -18.25 21.71
CA ASP A 299 5.29 -18.03 22.64
C ASP A 299 5.73 -17.22 23.88
N ASP A 300 7.02 -17.20 24.22
CA ASP A 300 7.58 -16.43 25.32
C ASP A 300 7.86 -14.98 24.91
N VAL A 301 7.22 -14.02 25.57
CA VAL A 301 7.42 -12.59 25.31
C VAL A 301 8.87 -12.13 25.57
N ARG A 302 9.60 -12.78 26.48
CA ARG A 302 11.00 -12.44 26.75
C ARG A 302 11.88 -12.72 25.54
N VAL A 303 11.64 -13.82 24.83
CA VAL A 303 12.36 -14.17 23.59
C VAL A 303 12.05 -13.15 22.50
N ARG A 304 10.77 -12.85 22.27
CA ARG A 304 10.38 -11.85 21.26
C ARG A 304 10.96 -10.47 21.54
N ARG A 305 10.93 -10.05 22.82
CA ARG A 305 11.53 -8.78 23.25
C ARG A 305 13.05 -8.75 23.04
N ALA A 306 13.74 -9.85 23.35
CA ALA A 306 15.18 -9.96 23.11
C ALA A 306 15.54 -9.80 21.65
N LEU A 307 14.77 -10.41 20.73
CA LEU A 307 14.96 -10.25 19.28
C LEU A 307 14.80 -8.78 18.84
N GLY A 308 13.84 -8.05 19.41
CA GLY A 308 13.64 -6.62 19.12
C GLY A 308 14.77 -5.75 19.66
N LEU A 309 15.18 -5.98 20.90
CA LEU A 309 16.26 -5.24 21.56
C LEU A 309 17.63 -5.41 20.90
N ALA A 310 17.83 -6.45 20.09
CA ALA A 310 19.09 -6.67 19.38
C ALA A 310 19.31 -5.68 18.23
N ILE A 311 18.23 -5.18 17.62
CA ILE A 311 18.24 -4.43 16.35
C ILE A 311 18.55 -2.95 16.58
N ASP A 312 19.67 -2.48 16.02
CA ASP A 312 20.03 -1.05 16.05
C ASP A 312 19.30 -0.28 14.94
N GLN A 313 18.07 0.11 15.18
CA GLN A 313 17.28 0.84 14.21
C GLN A 313 17.83 2.24 13.91
N TRP A 314 18.37 2.94 14.93
CA TRP A 314 18.79 4.34 14.79
C TRP A 314 20.08 4.52 13.99
N ASN A 315 21.05 3.62 14.14
CA ASN A 315 22.34 3.69 13.44
C ASN A 315 22.40 2.72 12.24
N GLY A 316 21.73 1.57 12.31
CA GLY A 316 21.72 0.58 11.23
C GLY A 316 20.86 1.00 10.02
N ALA A 317 19.70 1.61 10.25
CA ALA A 317 18.82 2.05 9.17
C ALA A 317 19.47 3.02 8.17
N PRO A 318 20.22 4.07 8.56
CA PRO A 318 20.88 4.97 7.62
C PRO A 318 21.88 4.26 6.68
N ALA A 319 22.61 3.26 7.17
CA ALA A 319 23.53 2.48 6.34
C ALA A 319 22.76 1.60 5.35
N LEU A 320 21.72 0.89 5.81
CA LEU A 320 20.89 0.03 4.97
C LEU A 320 20.08 0.82 3.94
N SER A 321 19.67 2.06 4.25
CA SER A 321 18.88 2.91 3.36
C SER A 321 19.57 3.27 2.04
N ARG A 322 20.89 3.11 1.96
CA ARG A 322 21.63 3.34 0.71
C ARG A 322 21.39 2.26 -0.33
N ILE A 323 21.14 1.03 0.10
CA ILE A 323 20.99 -0.16 -0.74
C ILE A 323 19.64 -0.81 -0.66
N ALA A 324 18.79 -0.41 0.28
CA ALA A 324 17.41 -0.88 0.45
C ALA A 324 16.43 0.28 0.48
N ASN A 325 15.17 -0.01 0.16
CA ASN A 325 14.09 0.98 0.11
C ASN A 325 13.53 1.32 1.50
N ILE A 326 14.38 1.50 2.48
CA ILE A 326 13.98 1.91 3.84
C ILE A 326 14.55 3.29 4.16
N LYS A 327 13.91 4.01 5.10
CA LYS A 327 14.33 5.39 5.40
C LYS A 327 14.11 5.78 6.86
N THR A 328 12.87 5.69 7.35
CA THR A 328 12.45 6.38 8.57
C THR A 328 12.15 5.39 9.69
N VAL A 329 12.82 5.52 10.84
CA VAL A 329 12.46 4.77 12.04
C VAL A 329 11.10 5.26 12.53
N GLY A 330 10.19 4.34 12.77
CA GLY A 330 8.82 4.63 13.19
C GLY A 330 8.19 3.44 13.91
N GLY A 331 7.05 3.67 14.53
CA GLY A 331 6.21 2.61 15.08
C GLY A 331 5.30 1.99 14.01
N VAL A 332 4.13 1.52 14.43
CA VAL A 332 3.17 0.86 13.53
C VAL A 332 2.40 1.85 12.65
N VAL A 333 2.39 3.13 13.01
CA VAL A 333 1.70 4.20 12.25
C VAL A 333 2.67 4.89 11.32
N PHE A 334 2.21 5.18 10.10
CA PHE A 334 2.97 5.89 9.07
C PHE A 334 3.61 7.17 9.63
N PRO A 335 4.94 7.33 9.54
CA PRO A 335 5.64 8.51 10.04
C PRO A 335 5.15 9.79 9.36
N GLY A 336 4.94 10.85 10.14
CA GLY A 336 4.34 12.11 9.65
C GLY A 336 2.83 12.19 9.84
N SER A 337 2.15 11.09 10.16
CA SER A 337 0.76 11.12 10.62
C SER A 337 0.67 11.82 11.98
N PRO A 338 -0.38 12.62 12.24
CA PRO A 338 -0.65 13.18 13.58
C PRO A 338 -0.81 12.10 14.67
N LEU A 339 -1.13 10.87 14.30
CA LEU A 339 -1.27 9.74 15.21
C LEU A 339 0.04 8.95 15.42
N ALA A 340 1.10 9.25 14.67
CA ALA A 340 2.38 8.55 14.81
C ALA A 340 3.07 8.87 16.14
N ALA A 341 3.85 7.89 16.65
CA ALA A 341 4.73 8.11 17.79
C ALA A 341 5.82 9.10 17.44
N THR A 342 6.14 10.00 18.38
CA THR A 342 7.34 10.83 18.28
C THR A 342 8.59 9.96 18.52
N LYS A 343 9.75 10.50 18.16
CA LYS A 343 11.03 9.83 18.45
C LYS A 343 11.21 9.55 19.94
N GLU A 344 10.85 10.50 20.80
CA GLU A 344 10.95 10.42 22.26
C GLU A 344 9.98 9.38 22.84
N GLU A 345 8.81 9.22 22.24
CA GLU A 345 7.84 8.17 22.60
C GLU A 345 8.39 6.79 22.22
N LEU A 346 8.92 6.64 20.99
CA LEU A 346 9.54 5.39 20.54
C LEU A 346 10.73 4.98 21.41
N GLN A 347 11.61 5.92 21.74
CA GLN A 347 12.81 5.64 22.55
C GLN A 347 12.52 5.13 23.97
N LYS A 348 11.28 5.21 24.43
CA LYS A 348 10.84 4.59 25.70
C LYS A 348 10.46 3.12 25.55
N MET A 349 10.22 2.65 24.32
CA MET A 349 9.78 1.29 24.02
C MET A 349 10.98 0.36 23.76
N SER A 350 10.85 -0.90 24.15
CA SER A 350 11.85 -1.92 23.82
C SER A 350 11.99 -2.08 22.29
N GLY A 351 13.24 -2.27 21.82
CA GLY A 351 13.55 -2.29 20.37
C GLY A 351 13.80 -0.93 19.74
N TYR A 352 13.62 0.18 20.51
CA TYR A 352 13.88 1.54 20.04
C TYR A 352 14.82 2.33 20.96
N TRP A 353 15.46 1.69 21.93
CA TRP A 353 16.35 2.39 22.84
C TRP A 353 17.54 3.03 22.10
N PRO A 354 17.94 4.26 22.49
CA PRO A 354 19.03 4.96 21.80
C PRO A 354 20.43 4.36 22.10
N ASP A 355 20.58 3.71 23.27
CA ASP A 355 21.80 3.02 23.65
C ASP A 355 21.71 1.53 23.26
N ILE A 356 22.31 1.19 22.14
CA ILE A 356 22.24 -0.17 21.59
C ILE A 356 22.99 -1.19 22.45
N GLU A 357 24.08 -0.81 23.11
CA GLU A 357 24.83 -1.74 23.95
C GLU A 357 24.06 -2.11 25.22
N LYS A 358 23.40 -1.14 25.83
CA LYS A 358 22.44 -1.39 26.91
C LYS A 358 21.29 -2.27 26.44
N SER A 359 20.75 -2.01 25.26
CA SER A 359 19.66 -2.78 24.66
C SER A 359 20.06 -4.25 24.44
N ARG A 360 21.23 -4.49 23.85
CA ARG A 360 21.78 -5.84 23.62
C ARG A 360 22.14 -6.57 24.91
N ALA A 361 22.62 -5.85 25.93
CA ALA A 361 22.86 -6.44 27.25
C ALA A 361 21.56 -6.97 27.87
N GLU A 362 20.49 -6.20 27.78
CA GLU A 362 19.17 -6.62 28.24
C GLU A 362 18.61 -7.79 27.40
N ALA A 363 18.81 -7.79 26.08
CA ALA A 363 18.43 -8.90 25.22
C ALA A 363 19.09 -10.22 25.66
N ARG A 364 20.41 -10.20 25.91
CA ARG A 364 21.12 -11.38 26.40
C ARG A 364 20.62 -11.84 27.77
N ARG A 365 20.30 -10.90 28.67
CA ARG A 365 19.72 -11.21 29.98
C ARG A 365 18.38 -11.93 29.83
N LEU A 366 17.48 -11.44 28.97
CA LEU A 366 16.17 -12.03 28.72
C LEU A 366 16.28 -13.43 28.10
N LEU A 367 17.16 -13.64 27.14
CA LEU A 367 17.42 -14.95 26.55
C LEU A 367 17.92 -15.96 27.60
N LYS A 368 18.82 -15.54 28.48
CA LYS A 368 19.29 -16.39 29.59
C LYS A 368 18.16 -16.76 30.55
N GLU A 369 17.32 -15.80 30.94
CA GLU A 369 16.17 -16.05 31.83
C GLU A 369 15.11 -16.94 31.18
N ALA A 370 15.01 -16.91 29.85
CA ALA A 370 14.13 -17.79 29.08
C ALA A 370 14.77 -19.18 28.81
N GLY A 371 16.04 -19.40 29.17
CA GLY A 371 16.77 -20.63 28.87
C GLY A 371 17.06 -20.80 27.37
N GLN A 372 17.20 -19.69 26.64
CA GLN A 372 17.35 -19.65 25.18
C GLN A 372 18.71 -19.05 24.74
N GLU A 373 19.76 -19.19 25.55
CA GLU A 373 21.12 -18.82 25.14
C GLU A 373 21.54 -19.67 23.94
N GLY A 374 22.09 -19.02 22.90
CA GLY A 374 22.46 -19.70 21.65
C GLY A 374 21.29 -20.16 20.78
N LEU A 375 20.11 -19.53 20.93
CA LEU A 375 18.88 -19.82 20.15
C LEU A 375 19.17 -19.94 18.65
N LYS A 376 18.67 -21.01 18.03
CA LYS A 376 18.78 -21.28 16.60
C LYS A 376 17.39 -21.43 15.99
N PHE A 377 17.14 -20.78 14.84
CA PHE A 377 15.87 -20.89 14.12
C PHE A 377 16.01 -20.47 12.66
N GLU A 378 14.94 -20.66 11.91
CA GLU A 378 14.85 -20.28 10.50
C GLU A 378 14.03 -18.99 10.34
N LEU A 379 14.61 -17.99 9.65
CA LEU A 379 13.91 -16.77 9.24
C LEU A 379 13.35 -16.97 7.84
N LEU A 380 12.03 -17.14 7.75
CA LEU A 380 11.35 -17.22 6.47
C LEU A 380 11.33 -15.84 5.79
N ASN A 381 11.68 -15.80 4.51
CA ASN A 381 11.67 -14.56 3.74
C ASN A 381 11.18 -14.79 2.31
N ARG A 382 10.72 -13.71 1.69
CA ARG A 382 10.24 -13.68 0.31
C ARG A 382 11.39 -13.50 -0.68
N ASN A 383 11.33 -14.18 -1.85
CA ASN A 383 12.32 -14.03 -2.92
C ASN A 383 12.14 -12.71 -3.70
N VAL A 384 12.22 -11.59 -2.98
CA VAL A 384 12.21 -10.23 -3.52
C VAL A 384 13.37 -9.47 -2.89
N ASP A 385 14.28 -8.95 -3.70
CA ASP A 385 15.48 -8.28 -3.19
C ASP A 385 15.10 -7.06 -2.32
N GLN A 386 14.25 -6.16 -2.84
CA GLN A 386 13.90 -4.90 -2.21
C GLN A 386 12.54 -4.92 -1.51
N PRO A 387 12.56 -4.64 -0.21
CA PRO A 387 13.70 -4.63 0.71
C PRO A 387 13.93 -5.96 1.43
N TYR A 388 13.14 -7.00 1.13
CA TYR A 388 12.99 -8.22 1.93
C TYR A 388 14.30 -8.94 2.24
N LYS A 389 15.09 -9.31 1.22
CA LYS A 389 16.35 -10.05 1.43
C LYS A 389 17.39 -9.24 2.17
N TYR A 390 17.53 -7.95 1.83
CA TYR A 390 18.47 -7.06 2.52
C TYR A 390 18.13 -6.86 3.98
N VAL A 391 16.85 -6.65 4.28
CA VAL A 391 16.35 -6.54 5.65
C VAL A 391 16.57 -7.84 6.43
N GLY A 392 16.25 -8.99 5.84
CA GLY A 392 16.48 -10.29 6.47
C GLY A 392 17.96 -10.52 6.81
N THR A 393 18.87 -10.20 5.89
CA THR A 393 20.33 -10.31 6.13
C THR A 393 20.78 -9.38 7.25
N TRP A 394 20.31 -8.13 7.25
CA TRP A 394 20.64 -7.16 8.30
C TRP A 394 20.16 -7.62 9.68
N VAL A 395 18.91 -8.06 9.79
CA VAL A 395 18.33 -8.51 11.06
C VAL A 395 19.07 -9.73 11.61
N ILE A 396 19.47 -10.67 10.75
CA ILE A 396 20.26 -11.84 11.17
C ILE A 396 21.63 -11.39 11.73
N ASP A 397 22.29 -10.43 11.08
CA ASP A 397 23.56 -9.86 11.60
C ASP A 397 23.35 -9.21 12.98
N GLU A 398 22.28 -8.44 13.15
CA GLU A 398 21.95 -7.83 14.45
C GLU A 398 21.72 -8.89 15.56
N TRP A 399 21.07 -10.01 15.25
CA TRP A 399 20.83 -11.10 16.19
C TRP A 399 22.09 -11.87 16.56
N THR A 400 23.07 -12.00 15.66
CA THR A 400 24.35 -12.66 16.00
C THR A 400 25.08 -11.93 17.13
N LYS A 401 24.89 -10.61 17.27
CA LYS A 401 25.52 -9.77 18.31
C LYS A 401 25.01 -10.05 19.71
N ILE A 402 23.89 -10.79 19.82
CA ILE A 402 23.34 -11.26 21.10
C ILE A 402 23.42 -12.80 21.27
N GLY A 403 24.15 -13.48 20.38
CA GLY A 403 24.35 -14.93 20.43
C GLY A 403 23.21 -15.76 19.83
N VAL A 404 22.32 -15.15 19.04
CA VAL A 404 21.24 -15.85 18.31
C VAL A 404 21.74 -16.18 16.89
N HIS A 405 21.43 -17.38 16.41
CA HIS A 405 21.87 -17.93 15.13
C HIS A 405 20.67 -18.24 14.24
N ALA A 406 20.22 -17.27 13.46
CA ALA A 406 19.15 -17.47 12.48
C ALA A 406 19.72 -17.75 11.08
N THR A 407 19.04 -18.62 10.33
CA THR A 407 19.34 -18.87 8.91
C THR A 407 18.17 -18.41 8.06
N GLN A 408 18.45 -17.83 6.89
CA GLN A 408 17.39 -17.29 6.03
C GLN A 408 16.89 -18.37 5.06
N ARG A 409 15.58 -18.73 5.12
CA ARG A 409 14.89 -19.51 4.11
C ARG A 409 14.13 -18.58 3.17
N VAL A 410 14.47 -18.57 1.89
CA VAL A 410 13.87 -17.70 0.89
C VAL A 410 12.95 -18.51 -0.02
N LEU A 411 11.69 -18.09 -0.15
CA LEU A 411 10.69 -18.75 -0.99
C LEU A 411 10.14 -17.80 -2.08
N PRO A 412 9.74 -18.31 -3.25
CA PRO A 412 8.93 -17.62 -4.22
C PRO A 412 7.65 -17.05 -3.60
N THR A 413 7.04 -16.04 -4.22
CA THR A 413 5.91 -15.30 -3.66
C THR A 413 4.74 -16.19 -3.24
N GLY A 414 4.26 -17.08 -4.12
CA GLY A 414 3.13 -17.98 -3.80
C GLY A 414 3.44 -18.91 -2.63
N PRO A 415 4.50 -19.77 -2.71
CA PRO A 415 4.92 -20.64 -1.61
C PRO A 415 5.23 -19.92 -0.30
N TRP A 416 5.71 -18.67 -0.36
CA TRP A 416 5.92 -17.88 0.84
C TRP A 416 4.59 -17.53 1.53
N TYR A 417 3.57 -17.07 0.79
CA TYR A 417 2.25 -16.83 1.36
C TYR A 417 1.58 -18.11 1.87
N ASP A 418 1.76 -19.25 1.20
CA ASP A 418 1.24 -20.54 1.67
C ASP A 418 1.87 -20.94 3.01
N ALA A 419 3.19 -20.74 3.15
CA ALA A 419 3.89 -20.97 4.41
C ALA A 419 3.39 -20.04 5.52
N LEU A 420 3.13 -18.76 5.22
CA LEU A 420 2.57 -17.79 6.17
C LEU A 420 1.17 -18.20 6.64
N ARG A 421 0.28 -18.48 5.71
CA ARG A 421 -1.12 -18.86 6.00
C ARG A 421 -1.20 -20.18 6.79
N GLY A 422 -0.32 -21.12 6.46
CA GLY A 422 -0.23 -22.42 7.14
C GLY A 422 0.58 -22.43 8.44
N GLY A 423 1.22 -21.31 8.83
CA GLY A 423 2.07 -21.23 10.02
C GLY A 423 3.36 -22.08 9.93
N ASN A 424 3.82 -22.36 8.70
CA ASN A 424 5.01 -23.18 8.46
C ASN A 424 6.30 -22.35 8.48
N PHE A 425 6.56 -21.69 9.62
CA PHE A 425 7.76 -20.88 9.87
C PHE A 425 7.92 -20.62 11.37
N ASP A 426 9.13 -20.28 11.79
CA ASP A 426 9.45 -19.87 13.16
C ASP A 426 9.30 -18.36 13.32
N VAL A 427 10.02 -17.60 12.50
CA VAL A 427 9.96 -16.14 12.38
C VAL A 427 9.94 -15.78 10.90
N THR A 428 9.21 -14.73 10.53
CA THR A 428 9.16 -14.28 9.13
C THR A 428 9.48 -12.80 8.99
N VAL A 429 10.04 -12.43 7.83
CA VAL A 429 10.04 -11.05 7.33
C VAL A 429 8.78 -10.86 6.51
N GLU A 430 7.94 -9.93 6.92
CA GLU A 430 6.77 -9.54 6.14
C GLU A 430 6.68 -8.03 6.01
N ALA A 431 5.68 -7.52 5.32
CA ALA A 431 5.43 -6.10 5.18
C ALA A 431 4.04 -5.74 5.67
N ASN A 432 3.92 -4.57 6.31
CA ASN A 432 2.67 -3.87 6.48
C ASN A 432 2.62 -2.75 5.43
N CYS A 433 1.94 -3.03 4.32
CA CYS A 433 1.71 -2.08 3.23
C CYS A 433 0.21 -1.96 3.04
N GLN A 434 -0.31 -0.75 3.13
CA GLN A 434 -1.74 -0.51 2.99
C GLN A 434 -2.06 0.17 1.65
N GLY A 435 -3.24 -0.12 1.13
CA GLY A 435 -3.73 0.47 -0.11
C GLY A 435 -3.87 1.98 -0.03
N LEU A 436 -4.28 2.47 1.13
CA LEU A 436 -4.42 3.89 1.44
C LEU A 436 -3.76 4.21 2.77
N VAL A 437 -3.38 5.47 2.96
CA VAL A 437 -2.86 5.96 4.25
C VAL A 437 -4.03 6.24 5.18
N ASN A 438 -4.37 5.30 6.01
CA ASN A 438 -5.33 5.47 7.11
C ASN A 438 -4.79 4.80 8.38
N PRO A 439 -4.28 5.58 9.34
CA PRO A 439 -3.60 5.03 10.51
C PRO A 439 -4.42 4.04 11.35
N VAL A 440 -5.74 4.20 11.41
CA VAL A 440 -6.61 3.29 12.15
C VAL A 440 -6.77 1.96 11.41
N LEU A 441 -6.92 1.98 10.08
CA LEU A 441 -6.98 0.76 9.28
C LEU A 441 -5.61 0.08 9.20
N ASP A 442 -4.53 0.87 9.13
CA ASP A 442 -3.15 0.38 8.97
C ASP A 442 -2.71 -0.53 10.12
N VAL A 443 -3.16 -0.27 11.35
CA VAL A 443 -2.83 -1.12 12.51
C VAL A 443 -3.64 -2.41 12.58
N GLY A 444 -4.64 -2.57 11.74
CA GLY A 444 -5.50 -3.76 11.69
C GLY A 444 -4.72 -5.07 11.49
N LYS A 445 -3.54 -5.01 10.84
CA LYS A 445 -2.66 -6.17 10.67
C LYS A 445 -2.15 -6.77 12.00
N LEU A 446 -2.13 -6.02 13.07
CA LEU A 446 -1.77 -6.48 14.41
C LEU A 446 -2.96 -7.06 15.20
N LEU A 447 -4.16 -7.07 14.63
CA LEU A 447 -5.32 -7.69 15.29
C LEU A 447 -5.19 -9.21 15.26
N PRO A 448 -5.80 -9.90 16.24
CA PRO A 448 -5.79 -11.36 16.32
C PRO A 448 -6.26 -12.04 15.05
N ARG A 449 -5.80 -13.26 14.82
CA ARG A 449 -6.13 -14.02 13.60
C ARG A 449 -7.63 -14.28 13.43
N SER A 450 -8.35 -14.42 14.53
CA SER A 450 -9.82 -14.53 14.54
C SER A 450 -10.53 -13.28 13.96
N VAL A 451 -9.87 -12.13 13.98
CA VAL A 451 -10.38 -10.85 13.47
C VAL A 451 -9.75 -10.49 12.12
N TYR A 452 -8.43 -10.65 12.00
CA TYR A 452 -7.67 -10.34 10.78
C TYR A 452 -6.93 -11.58 10.30
N THR A 453 -7.45 -12.24 9.27
CA THR A 453 -6.96 -13.54 8.77
C THR A 453 -5.51 -13.52 8.29
N GLU A 454 -4.98 -12.36 7.91
CA GLU A 454 -3.59 -12.13 7.51
C GLU A 454 -2.67 -11.76 8.70
N ASN A 455 -3.11 -12.00 9.93
CA ASN A 455 -2.20 -12.02 11.07
C ASN A 455 -1.39 -13.32 11.05
N TYR A 456 -0.14 -13.21 10.69
CA TYR A 456 0.80 -14.34 10.65
C TYR A 456 1.51 -14.62 11.98
N GLY A 457 1.28 -13.79 12.99
CA GLY A 457 1.78 -14.05 14.36
C GLY A 457 1.11 -15.21 15.09
N PHE A 458 -0.04 -15.68 14.62
CA PHE A 458 -0.80 -16.79 15.20
C PHE A 458 -1.12 -16.61 16.70
N PHE A 459 -1.43 -15.38 17.10
CA PHE A 459 -1.85 -15.06 18.46
C PHE A 459 -3.34 -14.65 18.49
N GLU A 460 -3.93 -14.78 19.67
CA GLU A 460 -5.25 -14.24 20.01
C GLU A 460 -5.09 -13.28 21.19
N ASP A 461 -5.64 -12.08 21.08
CA ASP A 461 -5.53 -11.03 22.08
C ASP A 461 -6.73 -10.08 22.04
N GLN A 462 -7.69 -10.31 22.94
CA GLN A 462 -8.94 -9.54 23.01
C GLN A 462 -8.68 -8.07 23.34
N LYS A 463 -7.64 -7.76 24.13
CA LYS A 463 -7.33 -6.38 24.49
C LYS A 463 -6.92 -5.53 23.28
N LEU A 464 -6.24 -6.11 22.27
CA LEU A 464 -5.98 -5.41 21.01
C LEU A 464 -7.27 -5.12 20.24
N VAL A 465 -8.22 -6.08 20.24
CA VAL A 465 -9.52 -5.87 19.61
C VAL A 465 -10.28 -4.74 20.28
N ASP A 466 -10.31 -4.71 21.61
CA ASP A 466 -11.01 -3.67 22.38
C ASP A 466 -10.39 -2.28 22.14
N LEU A 467 -9.06 -2.18 22.12
CA LEU A 467 -8.35 -0.92 21.81
C LEU A 467 -8.61 -0.46 20.38
N TYR A 468 -8.61 -1.38 19.42
CA TYR A 468 -8.91 -1.08 18.03
C TYR A 468 -10.34 -0.58 17.86
N GLN A 469 -11.32 -1.26 18.45
CA GLN A 469 -12.71 -0.83 18.42
C GLN A 469 -12.87 0.57 19.03
N ALA A 470 -12.23 0.84 20.17
CA ALA A 470 -12.25 2.16 20.77
C ALA A 470 -11.72 3.25 19.82
N MET A 471 -10.65 2.96 19.05
CA MET A 471 -10.14 3.90 18.04
C MET A 471 -11.11 4.13 16.87
N VAL A 472 -11.74 3.04 16.38
CA VAL A 472 -12.68 3.13 15.24
C VAL A 472 -13.91 3.99 15.57
N PHE A 473 -14.32 4.00 16.84
CA PHE A 473 -15.47 4.78 17.33
C PHE A 473 -15.12 6.19 17.83
N GLU A 474 -13.83 6.55 17.99
CA GLU A 474 -13.42 7.82 18.58
C GLU A 474 -13.32 8.94 17.53
N PRO A 475 -14.21 9.94 17.55
CA PRO A 475 -14.18 11.07 16.63
C PRO A 475 -13.20 12.20 17.05
N ASP A 476 -12.83 12.27 18.33
CA ASP A 476 -11.92 13.31 18.82
C ASP A 476 -10.46 12.94 18.50
N PRO A 477 -9.75 13.75 17.70
CA PRO A 477 -8.40 13.42 17.25
C PRO A 477 -7.38 13.33 18.40
N THR A 478 -7.59 14.07 19.51
CA THR A 478 -6.69 14.02 20.67
C THR A 478 -6.87 12.70 21.42
N LYS A 479 -8.11 12.31 21.67
CA LYS A 479 -8.42 11.01 22.31
C LYS A 479 -8.00 9.85 21.41
N LEU A 480 -8.26 9.96 20.10
CA LEU A 480 -7.81 8.96 19.12
C LEU A 480 -6.29 8.75 19.17
N ARG A 481 -5.50 9.84 19.30
CA ARG A 481 -4.05 9.73 19.47
C ARG A 481 -3.66 9.00 20.76
N VAL A 482 -4.35 9.27 21.86
CA VAL A 482 -4.11 8.54 23.13
C VAL A 482 -4.39 7.04 22.99
N LEU A 483 -5.50 6.68 22.35
CA LEU A 483 -5.87 5.29 22.10
C LEU A 483 -4.85 4.62 21.16
N MET A 484 -4.39 5.30 20.12
CA MET A 484 -3.37 4.80 19.20
C MET A 484 -2.04 4.53 19.94
N ARG A 485 -1.61 5.44 20.84
CA ARG A 485 -0.41 5.21 21.67
C ARG A 485 -0.58 4.02 22.60
N ALA A 486 -1.77 3.86 23.19
CA ALA A 486 -2.07 2.71 24.04
C ALA A 486 -2.02 1.38 23.26
N PHE A 487 -2.62 1.36 22.05
CA PHE A 487 -2.58 0.21 21.16
C PHE A 487 -1.14 -0.15 20.77
N GLU A 488 -0.37 0.82 20.28
CA GLU A 488 1.00 0.59 19.81
C GLU A 488 1.93 0.15 20.94
N THR A 489 1.89 0.80 22.10
CA THR A 489 2.69 0.40 23.28
C THR A 489 2.34 -1.01 23.72
N TYR A 490 1.05 -1.35 23.74
CA TYR A 490 0.63 -2.69 24.13
C TYR A 490 1.09 -3.74 23.13
N ALA A 491 0.91 -3.51 21.84
CA ALA A 491 1.25 -4.45 20.77
C ALA A 491 2.77 -4.66 20.62
N LEU A 492 3.55 -3.56 20.65
CA LEU A 492 4.96 -3.58 20.29
C LEU A 492 5.91 -3.64 21.49
N ASP A 493 5.50 -3.15 22.65
CA ASP A 493 6.36 -3.12 23.84
C ASP A 493 5.87 -4.09 24.93
N THR A 494 4.57 -4.11 25.27
CA THR A 494 4.08 -4.99 26.33
C THR A 494 4.07 -6.46 25.89
N GLN A 495 3.45 -6.76 24.75
CA GLN A 495 3.29 -8.12 24.23
C GLN A 495 4.34 -8.49 23.18
N VAL A 496 4.92 -7.51 22.51
CA VAL A 496 5.89 -7.70 21.41
C VAL A 496 5.35 -8.70 20.37
N HIS A 497 4.15 -8.42 19.87
CA HIS A 497 3.51 -9.29 18.88
C HIS A 497 4.25 -9.30 17.54
N ALA A 498 4.87 -8.19 17.20
CA ALA A 498 5.75 -8.04 16.03
C ALA A 498 6.84 -6.99 16.31
N LEU A 499 7.91 -7.01 15.54
CA LEU A 499 8.97 -6.01 15.56
C LEU A 499 8.79 -5.15 14.30
N VAL A 500 8.47 -3.88 14.45
CA VAL A 500 8.36 -2.95 13.32
C VAL A 500 9.75 -2.42 13.00
N LEU A 501 10.11 -2.50 11.73
CA LEU A 501 11.39 -2.02 11.19
C LEU A 501 11.21 -0.66 10.50
N PRO A 502 12.28 0.01 10.05
CA PRO A 502 12.16 1.32 9.43
C PRO A 502 11.21 1.34 8.23
N TRP A 503 10.40 2.38 8.15
CA TRP A 503 9.48 2.67 7.05
C TRP A 503 10.23 2.92 5.75
N TRP A 504 9.58 2.60 4.65
CA TRP A 504 10.18 2.61 3.33
C TRP A 504 10.19 4.01 2.71
N ALA A 505 11.10 4.20 1.75
CA ALA A 505 11.10 5.31 0.82
C ALA A 505 10.90 4.79 -0.59
N ARG A 506 10.10 5.49 -1.40
CA ARG A 506 9.75 5.12 -2.74
C ARG A 506 10.47 6.02 -3.75
N ILE A 507 11.20 5.42 -4.67
CA ILE A 507 11.83 6.09 -5.80
C ILE A 507 11.44 5.30 -7.04
N VAL A 508 10.61 5.91 -7.90
CA VAL A 508 10.12 5.27 -9.12
C VAL A 508 10.86 5.86 -10.31
N PRO A 509 11.67 5.05 -11.01
CA PRO A 509 12.29 5.45 -12.26
C PRO A 509 11.34 5.21 -13.43
N ALA A 510 11.37 6.11 -14.40
CA ALA A 510 10.65 5.96 -15.65
C ALA A 510 11.45 6.55 -16.79
N ARG A 511 11.37 5.95 -17.99
CA ARG A 511 11.90 6.56 -19.21
C ARG A 511 11.20 7.90 -19.43
N SER A 512 11.95 8.92 -19.84
CA SER A 512 11.45 10.31 -19.93
C SER A 512 10.29 10.50 -20.90
N TYR A 513 10.12 9.59 -21.85
CA TYR A 513 8.98 9.56 -22.77
C TYR A 513 7.69 8.99 -22.15
N MET A 514 7.75 8.32 -20.97
CA MET A 514 6.55 7.91 -20.24
C MET A 514 5.99 9.10 -19.47
N LYS A 515 4.76 9.45 -19.74
CA LYS A 515 4.07 10.63 -19.20
C LYS A 515 2.74 10.24 -18.54
N GLY A 516 2.12 11.19 -17.84
CA GLY A 516 0.77 11.06 -17.30
C GLY A 516 0.64 10.24 -16.01
N TRP A 517 1.73 9.61 -15.53
CA TRP A 517 1.73 8.92 -14.25
C TRP A 517 2.36 9.77 -13.14
N LYS A 518 1.74 9.77 -11.96
CA LYS A 518 2.23 10.50 -10.78
C LYS A 518 2.40 9.53 -9.60
N ILE A 519 3.48 9.72 -8.84
CA ILE A 519 3.76 8.91 -7.66
C ILE A 519 2.76 9.19 -6.53
N SER A 520 2.43 8.14 -5.77
CA SER A 520 1.65 8.17 -4.52
C SER A 520 2.47 7.53 -3.40
N PRO A 521 2.24 7.88 -2.12
CA PRO A 521 2.78 7.12 -0.99
C PRO A 521 2.36 5.65 -0.99
N SER A 522 1.23 5.32 -1.60
CA SER A 522 0.82 3.93 -1.84
C SER A 522 1.23 3.47 -3.24
N HIS A 523 1.99 2.39 -3.33
CA HIS A 523 2.35 1.80 -4.62
C HIS A 523 1.22 1.00 -5.27
N TYR A 524 0.09 0.88 -4.62
CA TYR A 524 -1.11 0.25 -5.16
C TYR A 524 -1.97 1.23 -5.98
N VAL A 525 -1.84 2.53 -5.73
CA VAL A 525 -2.62 3.58 -6.38
C VAL A 525 -2.05 3.93 -7.75
N GLY A 526 -2.91 4.23 -8.73
CA GLY A 526 -2.53 4.66 -10.08
C GLY A 526 -2.00 3.53 -10.96
N GLN A 527 -2.43 2.30 -10.70
CA GLN A 527 -2.01 1.11 -11.45
C GLN A 527 -2.98 0.73 -12.58
N ASP A 528 -4.08 1.45 -12.77
CA ASP A 528 -5.00 1.26 -13.89
C ASP A 528 -4.41 1.72 -15.25
N LEU A 529 -3.36 2.55 -15.23
CA LEU A 529 -2.62 3.06 -16.38
C LEU A 529 -3.45 3.90 -17.36
N ALA A 530 -4.68 4.26 -17.05
CA ALA A 530 -5.61 4.92 -17.96
C ALA A 530 -5.07 6.26 -18.48
N THR A 531 -4.38 7.03 -17.63
CA THR A 531 -3.83 8.36 -17.94
C THR A 531 -2.37 8.34 -18.43
N VAL A 532 -1.76 7.16 -18.50
CA VAL A 532 -0.37 7.02 -18.99
C VAL A 532 -0.34 7.13 -20.50
N TRP A 533 0.67 7.85 -21.03
CA TRP A 533 0.91 7.99 -22.46
C TRP A 533 2.40 8.03 -22.78
N LEU A 534 2.75 7.82 -24.05
CA LEU A 534 4.14 7.77 -24.51
C LEU A 534 4.42 8.97 -25.44
N ASP A 535 5.42 9.78 -25.08
CA ASP A 535 5.91 10.90 -25.85
C ASP A 535 7.04 10.47 -26.78
N ARG A 536 6.69 9.64 -27.77
CA ARG A 536 7.59 9.15 -28.80
C ARG A 536 6.84 8.76 -30.07
#